data_e1a1fd8276cb26b0fb331c0cd496f86c
#
_entry.id   e1a1fd8276cb26b0fb331c0cd496f86c
#
_cell.length_a   1.000
_cell.length_b   1.000
_cell.length_c   1.000
_cell.angle_alpha   90.00
_cell.angle_beta   90.00
_cell.angle_gamma   90.00
#
_symmetry.space_group_name_H-M   'P 1'
#
loop_
_entity.id
_entity.type
_entity.pdbx_description
1 polymer ?
#
loop_
_entity_poly.entity_id
_entity_poly.type
_entity_poly.pdbx_seq_one_letter_code
_entity_poly.pdbx_strand_id
1 'polypeptide(L)'
;NLIESNLVGMLTTSTWAVDSMEVHIKRGIQLGTLLGKKLKTRNEERLLTTPRMKSGKLSGRMIHEIGFGNFDIFEQTLISKSTPSLIHISIDASSSMNGGKWNNTQTSAVAIAKAASMTNNIDVVISYRGVHYSPGNWNNVQPLMLVGYDSRVDKFSKIQQLFKHIQSDGTTPEGLCYEAVLKSLTQNRNGVDTYLINFSDGFPGFDNAQINYGGVEAVQHTAAQVNKIRKAGVQVLSYFVSDYFDGSGYGTDRFRQMYGNDLHSKRDR
;
A
#
# COMPACT_ATOMS: atom_id res chain seq x y z
N ASN A 1 2.71 16.01 -12.21
CA ASN A 1 4.08 16.38 -12.50
C ASN A 1 5.00 15.73 -11.48
N LEU A 2 5.89 14.85 -11.94
CA LEU A 2 7.05 14.39 -11.17
C LEU A 2 7.98 15.58 -11.06
N ILE A 3 8.08 16.18 -9.88
CA ILE A 3 9.00 17.28 -9.63
C ILE A 3 10.34 16.62 -9.27
N GLU A 4 11.25 16.63 -10.23
CA GLU A 4 12.66 16.29 -9.98
C GLU A 4 13.29 17.34 -9.09
N SER A 5 13.96 16.89 -8.06
CA SER A 5 15.11 17.49 -7.33
C SER A 5 14.93 18.66 -6.35
N ASN A 6 13.79 19.31 -6.14
CA ASN A 6 13.66 20.38 -5.12
C ASN A 6 12.46 20.15 -4.16
N LEU A 7 12.43 19.00 -3.52
CA LEU A 7 11.43 18.61 -2.53
C LEU A 7 11.79 19.25 -1.18
N VAL A 8 11.42 20.49 -0.98
CA VAL A 8 11.92 21.32 0.15
C VAL A 8 11.20 20.96 1.46
N GLY A 9 10.10 20.33 1.55
CA GLY A 9 9.42 20.04 2.82
C GLY A 9 9.57 18.58 3.27
N MET A 10 9.44 17.62 2.34
CA MET A 10 9.44 16.20 2.67
C MET A 10 10.82 15.56 2.82
N LEU A 11 11.91 16.27 2.53
CA LEU A 11 13.27 15.73 2.63
C LEU A 11 14.04 16.38 3.76
N THR A 12 14.69 15.57 4.59
CA THR A 12 15.56 16.02 5.66
C THR A 12 17.00 15.61 5.45
N THR A 13 17.93 16.51 5.82
CA THR A 13 19.36 16.22 5.92
C THR A 13 19.84 16.17 7.37
N SER A 14 18.94 16.36 8.34
CA SER A 14 19.25 16.30 9.77
C SER A 14 19.76 14.89 10.14
N THR A 15 20.99 14.79 10.62
CA THR A 15 21.62 13.53 11.02
C THR A 15 20.80 12.79 12.07
N TRP A 16 20.29 13.53 13.07
CA TRP A 16 19.45 12.93 14.12
C TRP A 16 18.16 12.31 13.56
N ALA A 17 17.47 13.01 12.65
CA ALA A 17 16.24 12.49 12.04
C ALA A 17 16.53 11.26 11.17
N VAL A 18 17.62 11.31 10.40
CA VAL A 18 18.06 10.22 9.53
C VAL A 18 18.42 8.98 10.36
N ASP A 19 19.18 9.13 11.45
CA ASP A 19 19.59 8.02 12.32
C ASP A 19 18.38 7.39 13.04
N SER A 20 17.47 8.23 13.52
CA SER A 20 16.22 7.78 14.13
C SER A 20 15.39 6.94 13.17
N MET A 21 15.21 7.41 11.93
CA MET A 21 14.41 6.71 10.92
C MET A 21 15.07 5.40 10.46
N GLU A 22 16.40 5.33 10.44
CA GLU A 22 17.13 4.12 10.05
C GLU A 22 16.78 2.92 10.95
N VAL A 23 16.53 3.14 12.23
CA VAL A 23 16.08 2.10 13.17
C VAL A 23 14.74 1.52 12.74
N HIS A 24 13.79 2.38 12.35
CA HIS A 24 12.46 1.98 11.91
C HIS A 24 12.49 1.25 10.56
N ILE A 25 13.36 1.67 9.63
CA ILE A 25 13.59 0.96 8.37
C ILE A 25 14.15 -0.44 8.63
N LYS A 26 15.17 -0.58 9.49
CA LYS A 26 15.75 -1.88 9.86
C LYS A 26 14.68 -2.81 10.47
N ARG A 27 13.84 -2.28 11.37
CA ARG A 27 12.72 -3.01 11.95
C ARG A 27 11.71 -3.45 10.87
N GLY A 28 11.37 -2.58 9.94
CA GLY A 28 10.50 -2.89 8.81
C GLY A 28 11.05 -4.02 7.94
N ILE A 29 12.36 -4.02 7.65
CA ILE A 29 13.03 -5.09 6.91
C ILE A 29 12.95 -6.42 7.64
N GLN A 30 13.15 -6.44 8.96
CA GLN A 30 13.04 -7.66 9.77
C GLN A 30 11.62 -8.23 9.72
N LEU A 31 10.61 -7.39 9.99
CA LEU A 31 9.19 -7.79 9.93
C LEU A 31 8.80 -8.25 8.53
N GLY A 32 9.23 -7.53 7.49
CA GLY A 32 8.98 -7.87 6.11
C GLY A 32 9.62 -9.18 5.68
N THR A 33 10.80 -9.50 6.21
CA THR A 33 11.46 -10.79 5.96
C THR A 33 10.65 -11.95 6.55
N LEU A 34 10.11 -11.80 7.76
CA LEU A 34 9.23 -12.79 8.37
C LEU A 34 7.93 -12.96 7.59
N LEU A 35 7.30 -11.84 7.20
CA LEU A 35 6.09 -11.85 6.38
C LEU A 35 6.35 -12.48 5.01
N GLY A 36 7.45 -12.12 4.35
CA GLY A 36 7.81 -12.62 3.02
C GLY A 36 8.03 -14.14 3.01
N LYS A 37 8.65 -14.70 4.06
CA LYS A 37 8.76 -16.18 4.21
C LYS A 37 7.38 -16.85 4.25
N LYS A 38 6.41 -16.26 4.97
CA LYS A 38 5.04 -16.79 5.05
C LYS A 38 4.29 -16.64 3.72
N LEU A 39 4.49 -15.53 3.01
CA LEU A 39 3.86 -15.28 1.71
C LEU A 39 4.44 -16.22 0.65
N LYS A 40 5.75 -16.42 0.62
CA LYS A 40 6.41 -17.33 -0.30
C LYS A 40 5.82 -18.74 -0.23
N THR A 41 5.67 -19.29 0.98
CA THR A 41 5.05 -20.61 1.19
C THR A 41 3.59 -20.68 0.75
N ARG A 42 2.86 -19.56 0.73
CA ARG A 42 1.47 -19.50 0.25
C ARG A 42 1.36 -19.31 -1.27
N ASN A 43 2.34 -18.63 -1.87
CA ASN A 43 2.37 -18.32 -3.31
C ASN A 43 3.09 -19.38 -4.15
N GLU A 44 3.69 -20.39 -3.54
CA GLU A 44 4.23 -21.52 -4.29
C GLU A 44 3.09 -22.22 -5.03
N GLU A 45 3.31 -22.51 -6.31
CA GLU A 45 2.37 -23.27 -7.12
C GLU A 45 2.07 -24.58 -6.40
N ARG A 46 0.83 -24.78 -5.96
CA ARG A 46 0.40 -26.00 -5.32
C ARG A 46 -0.18 -26.91 -6.37
N LEU A 47 0.48 -28.01 -6.58
CA LEU A 47 -0.06 -29.14 -7.31
C LEU A 47 -1.05 -29.86 -6.37
N LEU A 48 -2.34 -29.55 -6.50
CA LEU A 48 -3.40 -30.26 -5.80
C LEU A 48 -3.78 -31.48 -6.65
N THR A 49 -3.22 -32.63 -6.29
CA THR A 49 -3.59 -33.90 -6.93
C THR A 49 -4.76 -34.52 -6.19
N THR A 50 -5.92 -34.57 -6.81
CA THR A 50 -7.10 -35.26 -6.30
C THR A 50 -7.12 -36.66 -6.90
N PRO A 51 -6.93 -37.71 -6.10
CA PRO A 51 -7.01 -39.10 -6.54
C PRO A 51 -8.48 -39.55 -6.61
N ARG A 52 -8.71 -40.75 -7.17
CA ARG A 52 -10.03 -41.41 -7.28
C ARG A 52 -11.02 -40.61 -8.09
N MET A 53 -10.59 -40.15 -9.24
CA MET A 53 -11.42 -39.48 -10.23
C MET A 53 -11.85 -40.48 -11.31
N LYS A 54 -13.00 -40.20 -11.95
CA LYS A 54 -13.54 -41.01 -13.07
C LYS A 54 -12.87 -40.65 -14.40
N SER A 55 -12.12 -39.55 -14.46
CA SER A 55 -11.42 -39.07 -15.65
C SER A 55 -10.20 -38.28 -15.24
N GLY A 56 -9.17 -38.20 -16.10
CA GLY A 56 -7.92 -37.49 -15.85
C GLY A 56 -6.70 -38.32 -16.24
N LYS A 57 -5.59 -38.12 -15.54
CA LYS A 57 -4.38 -38.91 -15.72
C LYS A 57 -4.51 -40.22 -14.93
N LEU A 58 -4.13 -41.33 -15.58
CA LEU A 58 -4.15 -42.64 -14.92
C LEU A 58 -3.15 -42.65 -13.73
N SER A 59 -3.61 -43.00 -12.54
CA SER A 59 -2.75 -43.13 -11.38
C SER A 59 -2.09 -44.52 -11.34
N GLY A 60 -0.79 -44.55 -11.54
CA GLY A 60 -0.01 -45.79 -11.52
C GLY A 60 -0.13 -46.58 -10.21
N ARG A 61 -0.48 -45.90 -9.11
CA ARG A 61 -0.68 -46.50 -7.78
C ARG A 61 -2.03 -47.20 -7.65
N MET A 62 -3.03 -46.82 -8.47
CA MET A 62 -4.42 -47.32 -8.36
C MET A 62 -4.78 -48.29 -9.47
N ILE A 63 -3.89 -48.55 -10.43
CA ILE A 63 -4.15 -49.49 -11.54
C ILE A 63 -4.58 -50.88 -11.06
N HIS A 64 -4.05 -51.36 -9.95
CA HIS A 64 -4.40 -52.64 -9.39
C HIS A 64 -5.87 -52.74 -8.94
N GLU A 65 -6.52 -51.62 -8.64
CA GLU A 65 -7.94 -51.59 -8.20
C GLU A 65 -8.90 -51.95 -9.33
N ILE A 66 -8.48 -51.89 -10.61
CA ILE A 66 -9.29 -52.34 -11.76
C ILE A 66 -9.65 -53.83 -11.62
N GLY A 67 -8.71 -54.63 -11.14
CA GLY A 67 -8.95 -56.08 -10.91
C GLY A 67 -10.00 -56.36 -9.85
N PHE A 68 -10.36 -55.39 -9.01
CA PHE A 68 -11.40 -55.46 -8.02
C PHE A 68 -12.69 -54.74 -8.42
N GLY A 69 -12.79 -54.30 -9.69
CA GLY A 69 -13.97 -53.62 -10.21
C GLY A 69 -14.08 -52.13 -9.87
N ASN A 70 -13.03 -51.54 -9.34
CA ASN A 70 -12.99 -50.10 -9.06
C ASN A 70 -12.34 -49.36 -10.25
N PHE A 71 -13.15 -48.50 -10.91
CA PHE A 71 -12.70 -47.71 -12.07
C PHE A 71 -12.35 -46.26 -11.74
N ASP A 72 -12.42 -45.85 -10.48
CA ASP A 72 -12.01 -44.50 -10.01
C ASP A 72 -10.50 -44.44 -9.81
N ILE A 73 -9.75 -44.72 -10.88
CA ILE A 73 -8.28 -44.89 -10.89
C ILE A 73 -7.52 -43.68 -11.48
N PHE A 74 -8.26 -42.67 -11.86
CA PHE A 74 -7.66 -41.45 -12.40
C PHE A 74 -7.33 -40.45 -11.31
N GLU A 75 -6.35 -39.61 -11.57
CA GLU A 75 -5.97 -38.45 -10.76
C GLU A 75 -6.09 -37.16 -11.58
N GLN A 76 -6.59 -36.11 -10.96
CA GLN A 76 -6.66 -34.79 -11.55
C GLN A 76 -5.73 -33.85 -10.80
N THR A 77 -4.80 -33.25 -11.51
CA THR A 77 -3.86 -32.28 -10.95
C THR A 77 -4.33 -30.87 -11.30
N LEU A 78 -4.72 -30.11 -10.28
CA LEU A 78 -5.00 -28.69 -10.40
C LEU A 78 -3.75 -27.89 -10.02
N ILE A 79 -3.30 -27.03 -10.92
CA ILE A 79 -2.23 -26.09 -10.66
C ILE A 79 -2.88 -24.79 -10.17
N SER A 80 -2.81 -24.53 -8.88
CA SER A 80 -3.25 -23.26 -8.32
C SER A 80 -2.15 -22.21 -8.57
N LYS A 81 -2.36 -21.34 -9.57
CA LYS A 81 -1.48 -20.20 -9.83
C LYS A 81 -1.97 -19.00 -9.03
N SER A 82 -1.06 -18.36 -8.33
CA SER A 82 -1.35 -17.08 -7.67
C SER A 82 -1.45 -15.96 -8.74
N THR A 83 -2.52 -15.18 -8.69
CA THR A 83 -2.72 -14.03 -9.59
C THR A 83 -1.69 -12.96 -9.29
N PRO A 84 -1.06 -12.36 -10.29
CA PRO A 84 -0.19 -11.20 -10.10
C PRO A 84 -0.95 -10.07 -9.41
N SER A 85 -0.30 -9.39 -8.48
CA SER A 85 -0.94 -8.32 -7.71
C SER A 85 -0.06 -7.08 -7.67
N LEU A 86 -0.70 -5.90 -7.77
CA LEU A 86 -0.06 -4.59 -7.56
C LEU A 86 -0.61 -3.96 -6.29
N ILE A 87 0.26 -3.66 -5.36
CA ILE A 87 -0.06 -2.96 -4.11
C ILE A 87 0.51 -1.55 -4.19
N HIS A 88 -0.37 -0.54 -4.27
CA HIS A 88 0.04 0.84 -4.14
C HIS A 88 -0.20 1.30 -2.70
N ILE A 89 0.88 1.61 -1.99
CA ILE A 89 0.84 2.18 -0.64
C ILE A 89 0.92 3.68 -0.77
N SER A 90 -0.13 4.38 -0.35
CA SER A 90 -0.20 5.84 -0.36
C SER A 90 -0.20 6.36 1.08
N ILE A 91 0.82 7.12 1.42
CA ILE A 91 1.10 7.58 2.79
C ILE A 91 0.84 9.08 2.86
N ASP A 92 0.09 9.49 3.85
CA ASP A 92 -0.03 10.88 4.24
C ASP A 92 1.27 11.34 4.88
N ALA A 93 1.89 12.36 4.30
CA ALA A 93 3.12 12.96 4.81
C ALA A 93 2.90 14.34 5.42
N SER A 94 1.68 14.64 5.90
CA SER A 94 1.39 15.89 6.60
C SER A 94 2.06 15.94 7.97
N SER A 95 2.19 17.16 8.51
CA SER A 95 2.80 17.41 9.82
C SER A 95 2.06 16.71 10.97
N SER A 96 0.76 16.47 10.84
CA SER A 96 -0.07 15.75 11.84
C SER A 96 0.33 14.28 12.00
N MET A 97 0.98 13.70 10.98
CA MET A 97 1.52 12.33 11.01
C MET A 97 2.85 12.21 11.77
N ASN A 98 3.46 13.31 12.21
CA ASN A 98 4.77 13.27 12.86
C ASN A 98 4.81 12.38 14.11
N GLY A 99 6.01 11.93 14.47
CA GLY A 99 6.26 11.09 15.66
C GLY A 99 5.95 9.61 15.45
N GLY A 100 5.24 9.02 16.41
CA GLY A 100 4.93 7.57 16.43
C GLY A 100 4.14 7.11 15.22
N LYS A 101 3.16 7.92 14.76
CA LYS A 101 2.36 7.65 13.56
C LYS A 101 3.24 7.48 12.34
N TRP A 102 4.14 8.43 12.10
CA TRP A 102 5.08 8.40 10.97
C TRP A 102 5.99 7.18 11.02
N ASN A 103 6.62 6.94 12.16
CA ASN A 103 7.56 5.84 12.36
C ASN A 103 6.91 4.46 12.13
N ASN A 104 5.69 4.27 12.65
CA ASN A 104 4.95 3.02 12.48
C ASN A 104 4.48 2.82 11.04
N THR A 105 4.04 3.89 10.37
CA THR A 105 3.63 3.84 8.97
C THR A 105 4.80 3.52 8.07
N GLN A 106 5.95 4.17 8.24
CA GLN A 106 7.18 3.87 7.52
C GLN A 106 7.63 2.42 7.74
N THR A 107 7.63 1.96 8.99
CA THR A 107 7.96 0.56 9.32
C THR A 107 7.06 -0.42 8.59
N SER A 108 5.76 -0.14 8.54
CA SER A 108 4.76 -0.99 7.88
C SER A 108 4.94 -1.01 6.36
N ALA A 109 5.15 0.16 5.74
CA ALA A 109 5.37 0.27 4.30
C ALA A 109 6.65 -0.47 3.85
N VAL A 110 7.74 -0.30 4.61
CA VAL A 110 9.00 -1.02 4.36
C VAL A 110 8.83 -2.54 4.54
N ALA A 111 8.05 -2.97 5.54
CA ALA A 111 7.78 -4.39 5.76
C ALA A 111 7.01 -5.00 4.59
N ILE A 112 5.98 -4.32 4.07
CA ILE A 112 5.20 -4.79 2.92
C ILE A 112 6.09 -4.85 1.67
N ALA A 113 6.89 -3.81 1.40
CA ALA A 113 7.80 -3.79 0.25
C ALA A 113 8.86 -4.90 0.34
N LYS A 114 9.42 -5.14 1.56
CA LYS A 114 10.37 -6.23 1.77
C LYS A 114 9.72 -7.59 1.56
N ALA A 115 8.54 -7.81 2.07
CA ALA A 115 7.81 -9.05 1.88
C ALA A 115 7.51 -9.32 0.38
N ALA A 116 7.05 -8.29 -0.33
CA ALA A 116 6.80 -8.36 -1.77
C ALA A 116 8.08 -8.66 -2.57
N SER A 117 9.21 -8.05 -2.21
CA SER A 117 10.51 -8.30 -2.87
C SER A 117 11.01 -9.75 -2.74
N MET A 118 10.38 -10.56 -1.89
CA MET A 118 10.67 -11.99 -1.71
C MET A 118 9.69 -12.89 -2.47
N THR A 119 8.70 -12.32 -3.15
CA THR A 119 7.69 -13.02 -3.94
C THR A 119 7.74 -12.51 -5.39
N ASN A 120 7.49 -13.39 -6.36
CA ASN A 120 7.59 -13.03 -7.77
C ASN A 120 6.30 -12.43 -8.35
N ASN A 121 5.20 -12.50 -7.59
CA ASN A 121 3.85 -12.18 -8.10
C ASN A 121 3.25 -10.92 -7.46
N ILE A 122 4.02 -10.18 -6.66
CA ILE A 122 3.52 -8.99 -5.96
C ILE A 122 4.44 -7.81 -6.27
N ASP A 123 3.88 -6.83 -6.97
CA ASP A 123 4.54 -5.54 -7.15
C ASP A 123 4.06 -4.53 -6.11
N VAL A 124 4.96 -3.64 -5.69
CA VAL A 124 4.66 -2.61 -4.71
C VAL A 124 5.12 -1.25 -5.19
N VAL A 125 4.23 -0.27 -5.09
CA VAL A 125 4.54 1.16 -5.26
C VAL A 125 4.31 1.86 -3.94
N ILE A 126 5.24 2.68 -3.47
CA ILE A 126 5.09 3.51 -2.27
C ILE A 126 5.14 4.96 -2.66
N SER A 127 4.08 5.69 -2.35
CA SER A 127 3.98 7.13 -2.60
C SER A 127 3.63 7.90 -1.33
N TYR A 128 4.09 9.13 -1.27
CA TYR A 128 3.86 10.08 -0.20
C TYR A 128 3.03 11.23 -0.73
N ARG A 129 1.97 11.58 -0.03
CA ARG A 129 1.13 12.74 -0.31
C ARG A 129 1.50 13.87 0.63
N GLY A 130 1.69 15.05 0.09
CA GLY A 130 1.98 16.24 0.86
C GLY A 130 2.03 17.46 -0.03
N VAL A 131 2.84 18.43 0.32
CA VAL A 131 2.92 19.70 -0.37
C VAL A 131 4.35 20.01 -0.80
N HIS A 132 4.45 20.77 -1.87
CA HIS A 132 5.68 21.36 -2.35
C HIS A 132 5.62 22.88 -2.14
N TYR A 133 6.64 23.43 -1.53
CA TYR A 133 6.81 24.88 -1.37
C TYR A 133 7.71 25.41 -2.47
N SER A 134 7.26 26.44 -3.18
CA SER A 134 8.12 27.10 -4.16
C SER A 134 9.22 27.91 -3.43
N PRO A 135 10.50 27.78 -3.80
CA PRO A 135 11.58 28.53 -3.18
C PRO A 135 11.31 30.05 -3.26
N GLY A 136 11.40 30.73 -2.10
CA GLY A 136 11.18 32.18 -1.99
C GLY A 136 9.73 32.66 -2.04
N ASN A 137 8.75 31.75 -2.19
CA ASN A 137 7.33 32.09 -2.15
C ASN A 137 6.51 31.05 -1.37
N TRP A 138 6.44 31.23 -0.07
CA TRP A 138 5.70 30.34 0.84
C TRP A 138 4.19 30.31 0.60
N ASN A 139 3.65 31.30 -0.13
CA ASN A 139 2.24 31.33 -0.51
C ASN A 139 1.93 30.52 -1.77
N ASN A 140 2.96 30.08 -2.50
CA ASN A 140 2.80 29.26 -3.69
C ASN A 140 3.07 27.79 -3.37
N VAL A 141 2.13 27.19 -2.63
CA VAL A 141 2.16 25.79 -2.23
C VAL A 141 1.41 24.96 -3.29
N GLN A 142 1.95 23.82 -3.67
CA GLN A 142 1.36 22.92 -4.65
C GLN A 142 1.14 21.53 -4.04
N PRO A 143 0.03 20.84 -4.37
CA PRO A 143 -0.14 19.43 -4.00
C PRO A 143 0.97 18.58 -4.63
N LEU A 144 1.56 17.71 -3.86
CA LEU A 144 2.65 16.84 -4.29
C LEU A 144 2.32 15.38 -3.98
N MET A 145 2.55 14.50 -4.98
CA MET A 145 2.67 13.08 -4.77
C MET A 145 4.09 12.64 -5.14
N LEU A 146 4.85 12.22 -4.15
CA LEU A 146 6.20 11.68 -4.33
C LEU A 146 6.14 10.16 -4.42
N VAL A 147 6.57 9.58 -5.55
CA VAL A 147 6.81 8.13 -5.64
C VAL A 147 8.20 7.82 -5.10
N GLY A 148 8.27 7.32 -3.88
CA GLY A 148 9.52 6.98 -3.21
C GLY A 148 10.10 5.64 -3.67
N TYR A 149 9.25 4.70 -4.04
CA TYR A 149 9.65 3.37 -4.47
C TYR A 149 8.63 2.74 -5.43
N ASP A 150 9.12 2.07 -6.47
CA ASP A 150 8.34 1.25 -7.38
C ASP A 150 9.15 -0.04 -7.68
N SER A 151 8.67 -1.19 -7.21
CA SER A 151 9.36 -2.48 -7.33
C SER A 151 9.63 -2.91 -8.78
N ARG A 152 8.87 -2.37 -9.73
CA ARG A 152 9.00 -2.70 -11.16
C ARG A 152 10.23 -2.06 -11.82
N VAL A 153 10.74 -0.97 -11.24
CA VAL A 153 11.86 -0.19 -11.78
C VAL A 153 12.99 0.01 -10.78
N ASP A 154 12.70 -0.07 -9.48
CA ASP A 154 13.64 0.23 -8.40
C ASP A 154 14.14 -1.06 -7.72
N LYS A 155 15.42 -1.07 -7.34
CA LYS A 155 15.94 -2.10 -6.44
C LYS A 155 15.52 -1.79 -4.99
N PHE A 156 15.30 -2.81 -4.17
CA PHE A 156 14.91 -2.64 -2.75
C PHE A 156 15.90 -1.77 -1.95
N SER A 157 17.18 -1.73 -2.33
CA SER A 157 18.19 -0.87 -1.70
C SER A 157 17.86 0.63 -1.75
N LYS A 158 17.04 1.08 -2.71
CA LYS A 158 16.55 2.47 -2.79
C LYS A 158 15.75 2.86 -1.53
N ILE A 159 14.96 1.93 -0.98
CA ILE A 159 14.23 2.17 0.27
C ILE A 159 15.21 2.50 1.41
N GLN A 160 16.28 1.72 1.56
CA GLN A 160 17.27 1.93 2.62
C GLN A 160 18.01 3.27 2.49
N GLN A 161 18.21 3.72 1.25
CA GLN A 161 18.92 4.98 0.97
C GLN A 161 18.02 6.20 1.08
N LEU A 162 16.79 6.14 0.56
CA LEU A 162 15.91 7.30 0.42
C LEU A 162 14.99 7.50 1.64
N PHE A 163 14.40 6.44 2.18
CA PHE A 163 13.31 6.58 3.17
C PHE A 163 13.75 7.22 4.48
N LYS A 164 15.00 7.09 4.85
CA LYS A 164 15.57 7.79 6.01
C LYS A 164 15.62 9.29 5.87
N HIS A 165 15.53 9.81 4.65
CA HIS A 165 15.51 11.23 4.35
C HIS A 165 14.10 11.78 4.15
N ILE A 166 13.06 10.93 4.12
CA ILE A 166 11.67 11.36 3.95
C ILE A 166 11.06 11.62 5.34
N GLN A 167 10.49 12.80 5.50
CA GLN A 167 9.81 13.21 6.74
C GLN A 167 8.38 13.66 6.47
N SER A 168 7.56 13.70 7.51
CA SER A 168 6.24 14.32 7.47
C SER A 168 6.35 15.84 7.62
N ASP A 169 5.74 16.59 6.70
CA ASP A 169 5.71 18.06 6.73
C ASP A 169 4.53 18.60 5.90
N GLY A 170 4.04 19.78 6.30
CA GLY A 170 3.01 20.50 5.58
C GLY A 170 1.59 19.98 5.83
N THR A 171 0.73 20.17 4.84
CA THR A 171 -0.71 19.87 4.88
C THR A 171 -1.06 18.63 4.04
N THR A 172 -2.34 18.19 4.13
CA THR A 172 -2.82 16.96 3.51
C THR A 172 -3.69 17.24 2.27
N PRO A 173 -3.15 17.38 1.06
CA PRO A 173 -3.94 17.55 -0.17
C PRO A 173 -4.50 16.21 -0.68
N GLU A 174 -5.18 15.44 0.17
CA GLU A 174 -5.47 14.03 -0.02
C GLU A 174 -6.22 13.74 -1.32
N GLY A 175 -7.41 14.29 -1.49
CA GLY A 175 -8.21 14.08 -2.70
C GLY A 175 -7.57 14.65 -3.97
N LEU A 176 -6.80 15.74 -3.85
CA LEU A 176 -6.08 16.36 -4.98
C LEU A 176 -4.96 15.44 -5.51
N CYS A 177 -4.35 14.63 -4.65
CA CYS A 177 -3.31 13.68 -5.04
C CYS A 177 -3.88 12.39 -5.63
N TYR A 178 -5.14 12.04 -5.36
CA TYR A 178 -5.71 10.76 -5.80
C TYR A 178 -5.91 10.64 -7.31
N GLU A 179 -5.99 11.73 -8.05
CA GLU A 179 -5.99 11.66 -9.52
C GLU A 179 -4.69 11.09 -10.07
N ALA A 180 -3.55 11.47 -9.46
CA ALA A 180 -2.25 10.94 -9.82
C ALA A 180 -2.11 9.46 -9.39
N VAL A 181 -2.63 9.11 -8.21
CA VAL A 181 -2.70 7.71 -7.74
C VAL A 181 -3.52 6.86 -8.70
N LEU A 182 -4.70 7.33 -9.13
CA LEU A 182 -5.55 6.60 -10.07
C LEU A 182 -4.82 6.32 -11.39
N LYS A 183 -4.12 7.29 -11.95
CA LYS A 183 -3.31 7.09 -13.16
C LYS A 183 -2.24 6.00 -12.97
N SER A 184 -1.54 6.03 -11.84
CA SER A 184 -0.53 5.01 -11.50
C SER A 184 -1.13 3.61 -11.37
N LEU A 185 -2.33 3.50 -10.80
CA LEU A 185 -3.01 2.23 -10.58
C LEU A 185 -3.62 1.64 -11.84
N THR A 186 -4.02 2.46 -12.81
CA THR A 186 -4.71 2.01 -14.03
C THR A 186 -3.75 1.66 -15.17
N GLN A 187 -2.48 2.01 -15.07
CA GLN A 187 -1.47 1.62 -16.05
C GLN A 187 -1.16 0.11 -15.92
N ASN A 188 -1.31 -0.63 -17.03
CA ASN A 188 -0.96 -2.06 -17.15
C ASN A 188 -1.83 -3.05 -16.32
N ARG A 189 -3.15 -2.99 -16.47
CA ARG A 189 -4.09 -3.71 -15.59
C ARG A 189 -4.55 -5.10 -16.03
N ASN A 190 -4.21 -5.56 -17.20
CA ASN A 190 -4.76 -6.82 -17.73
C ASN A 190 -4.31 -8.02 -16.89
N GLY A 191 -5.25 -8.58 -16.11
CA GLY A 191 -5.04 -9.78 -15.31
C GLY A 191 -4.25 -9.56 -14.02
N VAL A 192 -4.14 -8.33 -13.50
CA VAL A 192 -3.46 -7.99 -12.25
C VAL A 192 -4.46 -7.49 -11.22
N ASP A 193 -4.53 -8.13 -10.07
CA ASP A 193 -5.29 -7.63 -8.92
C ASP A 193 -4.63 -6.39 -8.35
N THR A 194 -5.37 -5.30 -8.24
CA THR A 194 -4.80 -4.02 -7.82
C THR A 194 -5.39 -3.54 -6.50
N TYR A 195 -4.51 -3.19 -5.58
CA TYR A 195 -4.84 -2.73 -4.23
C TYR A 195 -4.27 -1.35 -3.99
N LEU A 196 -5.06 -0.48 -3.36
CA LEU A 196 -4.61 0.77 -2.77
C LEU A 196 -4.65 0.63 -1.25
N ILE A 197 -3.50 0.69 -0.61
CA ILE A 197 -3.39 0.78 0.85
C ILE A 197 -3.13 2.24 1.21
N ASN A 198 -4.07 2.84 1.90
CA ASN A 198 -3.98 4.22 2.35
C ASN A 198 -3.67 4.29 3.86
N PHE A 199 -2.70 5.12 4.22
CA PHE A 199 -2.40 5.53 5.60
C PHE A 199 -2.62 7.03 5.72
N SER A 200 -3.55 7.45 6.60
CA SER A 200 -3.87 8.85 6.85
C SER A 200 -4.41 9.03 8.26
N ASP A 201 -4.27 10.21 8.85
CA ASP A 201 -4.91 10.56 10.12
C ASP A 201 -6.26 11.30 9.95
N GLY A 202 -6.75 11.41 8.71
CA GLY A 202 -8.16 11.64 8.40
C GLY A 202 -8.61 13.09 8.22
N PHE A 203 -7.71 14.06 8.12
CA PHE A 203 -8.09 15.47 7.90
C PHE A 203 -7.52 16.02 6.60
N PRO A 204 -8.26 15.92 5.46
CA PRO A 204 -7.83 16.55 4.22
C PRO A 204 -7.89 18.06 4.37
N GLY A 205 -6.77 18.70 4.11
CA GLY A 205 -6.65 20.16 4.19
C GLY A 205 -5.48 20.66 3.38
N PHE A 206 -5.72 21.66 2.53
CA PHE A 206 -4.71 22.31 1.71
C PHE A 206 -5.15 23.74 1.42
N ASP A 207 -4.25 24.67 1.57
CA ASP A 207 -4.53 26.07 1.30
C ASP A 207 -3.36 26.72 0.56
N ASN A 208 -3.69 27.48 -0.47
CA ASN A 208 -2.76 28.36 -1.19
C ASN A 208 -3.48 29.64 -1.64
N ALA A 209 -2.77 30.53 -2.36
CA ALA A 209 -3.34 31.79 -2.83
C ALA A 209 -4.58 31.65 -3.74
N GLN A 210 -4.83 30.47 -4.30
CA GLN A 210 -5.90 30.22 -5.29
C GLN A 210 -6.96 29.24 -4.81
N ILE A 211 -6.63 28.32 -3.90
CA ILE A 211 -7.46 27.21 -3.49
C ILE A 211 -7.49 27.14 -1.97
N ASN A 212 -8.68 27.19 -1.40
CA ASN A 212 -8.93 26.79 -0.02
C ASN A 212 -9.62 25.43 -0.05
N TYR A 213 -8.85 24.37 0.25
CA TYR A 213 -9.31 23.00 0.20
C TYR A 213 -9.38 22.44 1.64
N GLY A 214 -10.59 22.38 2.21
CA GLY A 214 -10.75 21.95 3.59
C GLY A 214 -12.20 21.62 3.94
N GLY A 215 -12.44 21.27 5.19
CA GLY A 215 -13.79 21.05 5.72
C GLY A 215 -14.56 19.94 5.02
N VAL A 216 -15.87 20.15 4.86
CA VAL A 216 -16.81 19.18 4.26
C VAL A 216 -16.52 18.97 2.77
N GLU A 217 -16.16 20.04 2.07
CA GLU A 217 -15.88 19.97 0.63
C GLU A 217 -14.69 19.09 0.30
N ALA A 218 -13.60 19.19 1.07
CA ALA A 218 -12.44 18.34 0.91
C ALA A 218 -12.74 16.87 1.21
N VAL A 219 -13.56 16.59 2.22
CA VAL A 219 -14.03 15.24 2.57
C VAL A 219 -14.86 14.65 1.43
N GLN A 220 -15.83 15.41 0.90
CA GLN A 220 -16.68 14.96 -0.22
C GLN A 220 -15.87 14.73 -1.49
N HIS A 221 -14.93 15.65 -1.79
CA HIS A 221 -14.05 15.51 -2.94
C HIS A 221 -13.16 14.25 -2.80
N THR A 222 -12.56 14.04 -1.64
CA THR A 222 -11.75 12.84 -1.38
C THR A 222 -12.59 11.56 -1.54
N ALA A 223 -13.82 11.54 -0.99
CA ALA A 223 -14.74 10.42 -1.16
C ALA A 223 -15.07 10.15 -2.64
N ALA A 224 -15.30 11.22 -3.43
CA ALA A 224 -15.54 11.10 -4.86
C ALA A 224 -14.34 10.47 -5.60
N GLN A 225 -13.10 10.87 -5.26
CA GLN A 225 -11.89 10.31 -5.86
C GLN A 225 -11.69 8.83 -5.46
N VAL A 226 -11.91 8.49 -4.18
CA VAL A 226 -11.87 7.10 -3.72
C VAL A 226 -12.89 6.23 -4.46
N ASN A 227 -14.09 6.74 -4.68
CA ASN A 227 -15.11 6.04 -5.47
C ASN A 227 -14.71 5.86 -6.94
N LYS A 228 -14.02 6.81 -7.56
CA LYS A 228 -13.47 6.64 -8.91
C LYS A 228 -12.42 5.51 -8.93
N ILE A 229 -11.56 5.45 -7.91
CA ILE A 229 -10.55 4.39 -7.78
C ILE A 229 -11.24 3.02 -7.65
N ARG A 230 -12.27 2.90 -6.80
CA ARG A 230 -13.05 1.66 -6.65
C ARG A 230 -13.77 1.25 -7.93
N LYS A 231 -14.42 2.21 -8.61
CA LYS A 231 -15.10 1.97 -9.90
C LYS A 231 -14.13 1.52 -10.99
N ALA A 232 -12.88 1.95 -10.90
CA ALA A 232 -11.83 1.44 -11.74
C ALA A 232 -11.43 -0.02 -11.37
N GLY A 233 -12.07 -0.72 -10.41
CA GLY A 233 -11.84 -2.10 -9.99
C GLY A 233 -10.65 -2.26 -9.03
N VAL A 234 -10.17 -1.19 -8.38
CA VAL A 234 -9.13 -1.23 -7.36
C VAL A 234 -9.76 -1.53 -6.00
N GLN A 235 -9.19 -2.45 -5.26
CA GLN A 235 -9.55 -2.68 -3.87
C GLN A 235 -8.87 -1.63 -2.99
N VAL A 236 -9.66 -0.85 -2.24
CA VAL A 236 -9.15 0.23 -1.38
C VAL A 236 -9.21 -0.20 0.07
N LEU A 237 -8.05 -0.27 0.71
CA LEU A 237 -7.88 -0.56 2.13
C LEU A 237 -7.33 0.70 2.80
N SER A 238 -8.09 1.30 3.70
CA SER A 238 -7.69 2.53 4.36
C SER A 238 -7.51 2.33 5.86
N TYR A 239 -6.38 2.79 6.37
CA TYR A 239 -6.00 2.70 7.78
C TYR A 239 -5.96 4.09 8.38
N PHE A 240 -6.83 4.31 9.38
CA PHE A 240 -6.76 5.50 10.21
C PHE A 240 -5.61 5.36 11.21
N VAL A 241 -4.67 6.30 11.17
CA VAL A 241 -3.48 6.29 12.04
C VAL A 241 -3.69 7.31 13.15
N SER A 242 -3.78 6.85 14.39
CA SER A 242 -3.92 7.72 15.56
C SER A 242 -2.99 7.26 16.67
N ASP A 243 -2.39 8.22 17.39
CA ASP A 243 -1.58 7.96 18.58
C ASP A 243 -2.44 7.81 19.84
N TYR A 244 -3.65 8.37 19.83
CA TYR A 244 -4.58 8.36 20.95
C TYR A 244 -5.95 7.83 20.50
N PHE A 245 -6.54 7.03 21.34
CA PHE A 245 -7.96 6.71 21.22
C PHE A 245 -8.74 7.97 21.65
N ASP A 246 -8.94 8.89 20.70
CA ASP A 246 -9.80 10.04 20.92
C ASP A 246 -11.25 9.56 20.99
N GLY A 247 -11.80 9.55 22.19
CA GLY A 247 -13.20 9.17 22.42
C GLY A 247 -14.21 10.12 21.78
N SER A 248 -13.76 11.25 21.18
CA SER A 248 -14.64 12.20 20.48
C SER A 248 -15.21 11.66 19.16
N GLY A 249 -14.58 10.66 18.56
CA GLY A 249 -15.02 10.06 17.28
C GLY A 249 -14.91 10.98 16.06
N TYR A 250 -14.59 12.25 16.22
CA TYR A 250 -14.68 13.26 15.16
C TYR A 250 -13.75 12.98 13.97
N GLY A 251 -12.51 12.56 14.21
CA GLY A 251 -11.55 12.19 13.16
C GLY A 251 -11.96 10.91 12.45
N THR A 252 -12.43 9.92 13.19
CA THR A 252 -12.87 8.64 12.65
C THR A 252 -14.13 8.76 11.80
N ASP A 253 -15.05 9.65 12.15
CA ASP A 253 -16.29 9.84 11.39
C ASP A 253 -16.02 10.46 10.02
N ARG A 254 -15.13 11.46 9.93
CA ARG A 254 -14.70 12.04 8.66
C ARG A 254 -13.95 11.02 7.81
N PHE A 255 -13.08 10.25 8.42
CA PHE A 255 -12.39 9.19 7.73
C PHE A 255 -13.37 8.14 7.15
N ARG A 256 -14.41 7.76 7.92
CA ARG A 256 -15.48 6.88 7.42
C ARG A 256 -16.26 7.49 6.26
N GLN A 257 -16.51 8.79 6.28
CA GLN A 257 -17.16 9.48 5.16
C GLN A 257 -16.35 9.42 3.87
N MET A 258 -15.01 9.47 3.96
CA MET A 258 -14.12 9.39 2.80
C MET A 258 -13.94 7.98 2.28
N TYR A 259 -13.77 7.00 3.18
CA TYR A 259 -13.33 5.66 2.83
C TYR A 259 -14.35 4.56 3.07
N GLY A 260 -15.50 4.86 3.69
CA GLY A 260 -16.52 3.89 4.06
C GLY A 260 -16.22 3.17 5.38
N ASN A 261 -17.06 2.17 5.71
CA ASN A 261 -17.01 1.47 6.99
C ASN A 261 -15.97 0.34 7.07
N ASP A 262 -15.19 0.10 6.02
CA ASP A 262 -14.13 -0.92 6.00
C ASP A 262 -12.91 -0.49 6.81
N LEU A 263 -13.17 -0.06 8.06
CA LEU A 263 -12.14 0.32 9.02
C LEU A 263 -11.54 -0.94 9.64
N HIS A 264 -10.37 -1.32 9.19
CA HIS A 264 -9.50 -2.17 9.98
C HIS A 264 -8.81 -1.34 11.06
N SER A 265 -9.57 -0.92 12.09
CA SER A 265 -8.94 -0.43 13.31
C SER A 265 -8.27 -1.64 13.99
N LYS A 266 -6.96 -1.55 14.27
CA LYS A 266 -6.33 -2.47 15.20
C LYS A 266 -7.09 -2.39 16.52
N ARG A 267 -7.95 -3.35 16.80
CA ARG A 267 -8.26 -3.70 18.18
C ARG A 267 -7.06 -4.48 18.68
N ASP A 268 -6.22 -3.85 19.48
CA ASP A 268 -5.28 -4.57 20.32
C ASP A 268 -6.08 -5.53 21.21
N ARG A 269 -5.86 -6.83 21.00
CA ARG A 269 -6.15 -7.89 21.94
C ARG A 269 -4.85 -8.39 22.51
#